data_08f806aa6e4d6eb70de4314b14d65f8a
#
_entry.id   08f806aa6e4d6eb70de4314b14d65f8a
#
_cell.length_a   1.000
_cell.length_b   1.000
_cell.length_c   1.000
_cell.angle_alpha   90.00
_cell.angle_beta   90.00
_cell.angle_gamma   90.00
#
_symmetry.space_group_name_H-M   'P 1'
#
loop_
_entity.id
_entity.type
_entity.pdbx_description
1 polymer ?
#
loop_
_entity_poly.entity_id
_entity_poly.type
_entity_poly.pdbx_seq_one_letter_code
_entity_poly.pdbx_strand_id
1 'polypeptide(L)'
;MRYQRVELHNHSTESDGEMTAAELMRWAEKEAYGVVALTDHNTCSGHEKAEKIIQEEQLHIQLLKGIEVTTFYGHILALGIEHMIDFTNLDPRAPEKFLGKLRAAGAGAIGLAHPFCIGRPVTAGCRMDLEIHDWNQIDYIEVFNTSGGTEAMAGHIMGNRQALEFWEEKVLEGYHLAAVSGKDIHQKPQKLPVMITYALLEDSGEDQMEGEEKAVLGSVMRQKTIITKGPLLHAWAEKEDLWIEVDHSSEYENWNLKWATCHPVLRIRGKQIEKELPLRFTKSTEKIKIAGVLKEEQEADSQREHTVVLRMYEENCQYENLLAAGISVRWKSGGNEE
;
A
#
# COMPACT_ATOMS: atom_id res chain seq x y z
N MET A 1 -5.50 -15.42 10.38
CA MET A 1 -5.12 -14.21 9.63
C MET A 1 -4.37 -13.28 10.56
N ARG A 2 -3.25 -12.72 10.16
CA ARG A 2 -2.49 -11.71 10.91
C ARG A 2 -2.10 -10.55 10.01
N TYR A 3 -1.98 -9.37 10.58
CA TYR A 3 -1.42 -8.22 9.88
C TYR A 3 0.09 -8.16 10.09
N GLN A 4 0.82 -7.96 9.00
CA GLN A 4 2.27 -7.76 9.00
C GLN A 4 2.57 -6.32 8.61
N ARG A 5 3.30 -5.60 9.46
CA ARG A 5 3.81 -4.26 9.15
C ARG A 5 4.91 -4.36 8.12
N VAL A 6 4.76 -3.62 7.01
CA VAL A 6 5.69 -3.68 5.88
C VAL A 6 6.09 -2.28 5.42
N GLU A 7 7.30 -2.17 4.88
CA GLU A 7 7.78 -0.97 4.22
C GLU A 7 8.31 -1.34 2.84
N LEU A 8 7.70 -0.77 1.79
CA LEU A 8 7.88 -1.25 0.43
C LEU A 8 8.68 -0.30 -0.48
N HIS A 9 9.15 0.85 0.07
CA HIS A 9 9.87 1.86 -0.72
C HIS A 9 10.97 2.52 0.13
N ASN A 10 12.22 2.15 -0.11
CA ASN A 10 13.36 2.66 0.65
C ASN A 10 14.62 2.76 -0.19
N HIS A 11 15.49 3.70 0.17
CA HIS A 11 16.79 3.95 -0.43
C HIS A 11 17.93 3.82 0.56
N SER A 12 19.06 3.35 0.06
CA SER A 12 20.31 3.27 0.80
C SER A 12 21.41 4.10 0.12
N THR A 13 22.60 4.09 0.69
CA THR A 13 23.79 4.70 0.07
C THR A 13 24.22 4.03 -1.23
N GLU A 14 23.52 2.98 -1.68
CA GLU A 14 23.75 2.37 -2.99
C GLU A 14 23.13 3.20 -4.12
N SER A 15 22.18 4.07 -3.78
CA SER A 15 21.69 5.13 -4.65
C SER A 15 21.92 6.50 -4.02
N ASP A 16 20.93 7.10 -3.40
CA ASP A 16 20.98 8.46 -2.87
C ASP A 16 20.43 8.60 -1.45
N GLY A 17 20.18 7.48 -0.76
CA GLY A 17 19.85 7.46 0.65
C GLY A 17 21.07 7.74 1.55
N GLU A 18 20.85 8.33 2.72
CA GLU A 18 21.90 8.60 3.71
C GLU A 18 22.29 7.38 4.55
N MET A 19 21.38 6.41 4.70
CA MET A 19 21.64 5.19 5.45
C MET A 19 22.26 4.12 4.56
N THR A 20 23.28 3.43 5.05
CA THR A 20 23.72 2.19 4.42
C THR A 20 22.61 1.13 4.46
N ALA A 21 22.64 0.14 3.59
CA ALA A 21 21.69 -0.98 3.62
C ALA A 21 21.63 -1.64 5.03
N ALA A 22 22.77 -1.75 5.70
CA ALA A 22 22.86 -2.28 7.07
C ALA A 22 22.16 -1.38 8.11
N GLU A 23 22.35 -0.07 8.03
CA GLU A 23 21.67 0.88 8.93
C GLU A 23 20.16 0.90 8.69
N LEU A 24 19.73 0.78 7.44
CA LEU A 24 18.31 0.69 7.08
C LEU A 24 17.67 -0.58 7.67
N MET A 25 18.31 -1.72 7.58
CA MET A 25 17.80 -2.98 8.17
C MET A 25 17.69 -2.90 9.69
N ARG A 26 18.70 -2.35 10.38
CA ARG A 26 18.64 -2.14 11.84
C ARG A 26 17.55 -1.14 12.24
N TRP A 27 17.37 -0.10 11.46
CA TRP A 27 16.29 0.86 11.68
C TRP A 27 14.92 0.17 11.54
N ALA A 28 14.73 -0.62 10.50
CA ALA A 28 13.48 -1.33 10.24
C ALA A 28 13.14 -2.34 11.36
N GLU A 29 14.12 -3.09 11.84
CA GLU A 29 13.98 -3.96 13.01
C GLU A 29 13.50 -3.18 14.24
N LYS A 30 14.16 -2.05 14.52
CA LYS A 30 13.82 -1.18 15.66
C LYS A 30 12.41 -0.61 15.56
N GLU A 31 11.94 -0.31 14.35
CA GLU A 31 10.59 0.20 14.08
C GLU A 31 9.55 -0.93 13.90
N ALA A 32 9.92 -2.18 14.25
CA ALA A 32 9.05 -3.36 14.22
C ALA A 32 8.42 -3.67 12.84
N TYR A 33 9.17 -3.43 11.76
CA TYR A 33 8.80 -3.94 10.45
C TYR A 33 9.13 -5.44 10.36
N GLY A 34 8.23 -6.23 9.79
CA GLY A 34 8.51 -7.65 9.56
C GLY A 34 9.12 -7.91 8.18
N VAL A 35 8.69 -7.12 7.18
CA VAL A 35 9.23 -7.18 5.82
C VAL A 35 9.56 -5.77 5.34
N VAL A 36 10.76 -5.62 4.77
CA VAL A 36 11.25 -4.34 4.25
C VAL A 36 11.78 -4.53 2.84
N ALA A 37 11.28 -3.76 1.90
CA ALA A 37 11.84 -3.72 0.56
C ALA A 37 13.02 -2.74 0.51
N LEU A 38 14.12 -3.16 -0.12
CA LEU A 38 15.19 -2.27 -0.53
C LEU A 38 15.06 -2.03 -2.04
N THR A 39 14.74 -0.79 -2.38
CA THR A 39 14.34 -0.37 -3.74
C THR A 39 15.18 0.79 -4.25
N ASP A 40 16.50 0.71 -4.08
CA ASP A 40 17.44 1.72 -4.55
C ASP A 40 17.21 2.10 -6.03
N HIS A 41 17.43 3.36 -6.38
CA HIS A 41 17.27 3.88 -7.73
C HIS A 41 18.18 3.16 -8.73
N ASN A 42 17.57 2.42 -9.66
CA ASN A 42 18.21 1.76 -10.78
C ASN A 42 19.39 0.84 -10.39
N THR A 43 19.44 0.31 -9.17
CA THR A 43 20.48 -0.62 -8.71
C THR A 43 19.93 -1.65 -7.73
N CYS A 44 20.53 -2.83 -7.70
CA CYS A 44 20.28 -3.90 -6.76
C CYS A 44 21.50 -4.21 -5.87
N SER A 45 22.55 -3.36 -5.91
CA SER A 45 23.83 -3.62 -5.22
C SER A 45 23.73 -3.64 -3.69
N GLY A 46 22.63 -3.11 -3.13
CA GLY A 46 22.37 -3.13 -1.69
C GLY A 46 21.83 -4.46 -1.16
N HIS A 47 21.24 -5.30 -2.02
CA HIS A 47 20.54 -6.51 -1.59
C HIS A 47 21.43 -7.48 -0.80
N GLU A 48 22.60 -7.85 -1.33
CA GLU A 48 23.54 -8.76 -0.67
C GLU A 48 24.05 -8.20 0.67
N LYS A 49 24.22 -6.87 0.75
CA LYS A 49 24.63 -6.18 1.98
C LYS A 49 23.54 -6.22 3.04
N ALA A 50 22.29 -6.04 2.64
CA ALA A 50 21.13 -6.14 3.52
C ALA A 50 20.93 -7.58 4.02
N GLU A 51 20.98 -8.57 3.13
CA GLU A 51 20.90 -10.00 3.52
C GLU A 51 22.01 -10.39 4.50
N LYS A 52 23.22 -9.95 4.22
CA LYS A 52 24.37 -10.25 5.08
C LYS A 52 24.17 -9.73 6.50
N ILE A 53 23.74 -8.48 6.68
CA ILE A 53 23.55 -7.91 8.03
C ILE A 53 22.37 -8.54 8.76
N ILE A 54 21.28 -8.89 8.08
CA ILE A 54 20.17 -9.63 8.66
C ILE A 54 20.64 -10.96 9.23
N GLN A 55 21.49 -11.69 8.50
CA GLN A 55 22.04 -12.97 8.94
C GLN A 55 23.06 -12.81 10.07
N GLU A 56 24.02 -11.89 9.94
CA GLU A 56 25.09 -11.69 10.91
C GLU A 56 24.58 -11.21 12.28
N GLU A 57 23.57 -10.34 12.29
CA GLU A 57 22.99 -9.78 13.52
C GLU A 57 21.71 -10.50 13.96
N GLN A 58 21.28 -11.54 13.22
CA GLN A 58 20.07 -12.32 13.50
C GLN A 58 18.82 -11.43 13.66
N LEU A 59 18.67 -10.45 12.75
CA LEU A 59 17.51 -9.57 12.76
C LEU A 59 16.23 -10.35 12.43
N HIS A 60 15.11 -9.98 13.07
CA HIS A 60 13.81 -10.65 12.89
C HIS A 60 12.98 -10.05 11.77
N ILE A 61 13.63 -9.43 10.81
CA ILE A 61 13.01 -8.85 9.60
C ILE A 61 13.39 -9.68 8.38
N GLN A 62 12.60 -9.58 7.34
CA GLN A 62 12.92 -10.17 6.04
C GLN A 62 13.10 -9.08 4.98
N LEU A 63 14.10 -9.29 4.13
CA LEU A 63 14.34 -8.43 2.99
C LEU A 63 13.45 -8.86 1.82
N LEU A 64 12.64 -7.94 1.32
CA LEU A 64 12.02 -8.05 0.02
C LEU A 64 12.93 -7.33 -1.00
N LYS A 65 13.57 -8.09 -1.89
CA LYS A 65 14.39 -7.50 -2.94
C LYS A 65 13.51 -6.72 -3.93
N GLY A 66 13.92 -5.52 -4.28
CA GLY A 66 13.19 -4.68 -5.21
C GLY A 66 14.07 -3.63 -5.84
N ILE A 67 13.52 -2.88 -6.74
CA ILE A 67 14.18 -1.75 -7.41
C ILE A 67 13.16 -0.67 -7.69
N GLU A 68 13.54 0.57 -7.50
CA GLU A 68 12.82 1.68 -8.08
C GLU A 68 13.44 2.03 -9.44
N VAL A 69 12.74 1.64 -10.50
CA VAL A 69 13.12 2.04 -11.86
C VAL A 69 12.79 3.51 -12.05
N THR A 70 13.79 4.33 -11.87
CA THR A 70 13.70 5.79 -11.92
C THR A 70 13.92 6.24 -13.34
N THR A 71 12.87 6.76 -13.96
CA THR A 71 12.87 7.26 -15.32
C THR A 71 12.54 8.74 -15.36
N PHE A 72 12.69 9.36 -16.53
CA PHE A 72 12.27 10.74 -16.73
C PHE A 72 10.75 10.92 -16.78
N TYR A 73 9.99 9.83 -16.92
CA TYR A 73 8.55 9.80 -17.13
C TYR A 73 7.77 9.25 -15.95
N GLY A 74 8.40 9.01 -14.83
CA GLY A 74 7.84 8.44 -13.64
C GLY A 74 8.70 7.33 -13.06
N HIS A 75 8.41 6.95 -11.83
CA HIS A 75 9.12 5.91 -11.11
C HIS A 75 8.23 4.67 -10.98
N ILE A 76 8.83 3.50 -11.24
CA ILE A 76 8.15 2.20 -11.16
C ILE A 76 8.86 1.37 -10.10
N LEU A 77 8.12 0.91 -9.11
CA LEU A 77 8.59 -0.04 -8.11
C LEU A 77 8.39 -1.46 -8.63
N ALA A 78 9.47 -2.22 -8.76
CA ALA A 78 9.43 -3.64 -9.08
C ALA A 78 9.90 -4.44 -7.87
N LEU A 79 8.99 -5.15 -7.21
CA LEU A 79 9.27 -5.97 -6.03
C LEU A 79 9.47 -7.44 -6.41
N GLY A 80 10.33 -8.15 -5.69
CA GLY A 80 10.69 -9.54 -5.96
C GLY A 80 11.70 -9.69 -7.10
N ILE A 81 12.43 -8.63 -7.47
CA ILE A 81 13.42 -8.63 -8.55
C ILE A 81 14.85 -8.53 -8.00
N GLU A 82 15.79 -9.22 -8.63
CA GLU A 82 17.18 -9.32 -8.16
C GLU A 82 18.20 -8.60 -9.03
N HIS A 83 17.79 -8.10 -10.20
CA HIS A 83 18.68 -7.38 -11.12
C HIS A 83 17.97 -6.24 -11.82
N MET A 84 18.75 -5.21 -12.12
CA MET A 84 18.30 -4.09 -12.90
C MET A 84 17.90 -4.52 -14.31
N ILE A 85 16.84 -3.93 -14.83
CA ILE A 85 16.34 -4.14 -16.19
C ILE A 85 16.62 -2.89 -17.02
N ASP A 86 17.21 -3.08 -18.19
CA ASP A 86 17.46 -1.99 -19.14
C ASP A 86 16.15 -1.32 -19.60
N PHE A 87 16.00 -0.05 -19.26
CA PHE A 87 14.85 0.80 -19.61
C PHE A 87 15.18 1.90 -20.63
N THR A 88 16.37 1.86 -21.26
CA THR A 88 16.81 2.89 -22.24
C THR A 88 15.84 3.05 -23.40
N ASN A 89 15.08 2.00 -23.74
CA ASN A 89 14.08 2.00 -24.79
C ASN A 89 12.64 2.06 -24.25
N LEU A 90 12.42 2.62 -23.06
CA LEU A 90 11.08 2.86 -22.53
C LEU A 90 10.38 3.93 -23.39
N ASP A 91 9.27 3.55 -24.00
CA ASP A 91 8.35 4.51 -24.65
C ASP A 91 7.29 4.92 -23.61
N PRO A 92 7.22 6.20 -23.22
CA PRO A 92 6.23 6.64 -22.25
C PRO A 92 4.79 6.53 -22.73
N ARG A 93 4.55 6.42 -24.05
CA ARG A 93 3.23 6.21 -24.64
C ARG A 93 2.84 4.75 -24.80
N ALA A 94 3.76 3.83 -24.56
CA ALA A 94 3.54 2.39 -24.64
C ALA A 94 4.39 1.66 -23.57
N PRO A 95 4.20 1.98 -22.26
CA PRO A 95 5.01 1.43 -21.19
C PRO A 95 4.79 -0.07 -20.98
N GLU A 96 3.70 -0.64 -21.47
CA GLU A 96 3.32 -2.05 -21.28
C GLU A 96 4.41 -3.02 -21.72
N LYS A 97 5.13 -2.67 -22.78
CA LYS A 97 6.28 -3.48 -23.25
C LYS A 97 7.40 -3.56 -22.20
N PHE A 98 7.63 -2.48 -21.48
CA PHE A 98 8.63 -2.43 -20.42
C PHE A 98 8.10 -3.12 -19.16
N LEU A 99 6.85 -2.90 -18.78
CA LEU A 99 6.21 -3.62 -17.68
C LEU A 99 6.28 -5.14 -17.88
N GLY A 100 6.02 -5.60 -19.11
CA GLY A 100 6.17 -7.01 -19.49
C GLY A 100 7.62 -7.52 -19.34
N LYS A 101 8.65 -6.69 -19.59
CA LYS A 101 10.05 -7.06 -19.32
C LYS A 101 10.32 -7.22 -17.82
N LEU A 102 9.78 -6.34 -16.98
CA LEU A 102 9.91 -6.47 -15.53
C LEU A 102 9.29 -7.78 -15.03
N ARG A 103 8.09 -8.12 -15.52
CA ARG A 103 7.45 -9.43 -15.22
C ARG A 103 8.31 -10.60 -15.67
N ALA A 104 8.79 -10.58 -16.90
CA ALA A 104 9.63 -11.64 -17.45
C ALA A 104 10.97 -11.80 -16.70
N ALA A 105 11.45 -10.74 -16.06
CA ALA A 105 12.64 -10.73 -15.21
C ALA A 105 12.38 -11.19 -13.78
N GLY A 106 11.14 -11.52 -13.42
CA GLY A 106 10.78 -12.07 -12.11
C GLY A 106 10.13 -11.07 -11.13
N ALA A 107 9.74 -9.87 -11.58
CA ALA A 107 9.01 -8.95 -10.71
C ALA A 107 7.71 -9.60 -10.22
N GLY A 108 7.64 -9.86 -8.92
CA GLY A 108 6.48 -10.43 -8.25
C GLY A 108 5.33 -9.43 -8.14
N ALA A 109 5.64 -8.15 -7.89
CA ALA A 109 4.66 -7.07 -7.93
C ALA A 109 5.27 -5.82 -8.59
N ILE A 110 4.46 -5.10 -9.39
CA ILE A 110 4.82 -3.85 -10.06
C ILE A 110 3.89 -2.75 -9.58
N GLY A 111 4.47 -1.65 -9.09
CA GLY A 111 3.73 -0.52 -8.58
C GLY A 111 4.16 0.82 -9.13
N LEU A 112 3.32 1.81 -8.97
CA LEU A 112 3.63 3.20 -9.29
C LEU A 112 4.06 3.94 -8.03
N ALA A 113 5.28 4.43 -7.99
CA ALA A 113 5.78 5.26 -6.91
C ALA A 113 5.18 6.68 -7.01
N HIS A 114 4.70 7.21 -5.91
CA HIS A 114 4.27 8.62 -5.74
C HIS A 114 3.75 9.31 -7.04
N PRO A 115 2.75 8.76 -7.76
CA PRO A 115 2.44 9.11 -9.14
C PRO A 115 1.99 10.56 -9.35
N PHE A 116 1.57 11.25 -8.30
CA PHE A 116 1.13 12.65 -8.33
C PHE A 116 2.09 13.62 -7.65
N CYS A 117 3.32 13.20 -7.40
CA CYS A 117 4.38 14.09 -6.93
C CYS A 117 4.46 15.36 -7.81
N ILE A 118 4.87 16.47 -7.23
CA ILE A 118 5.16 17.69 -7.98
C ILE A 118 6.23 17.36 -9.03
N GLY A 119 5.88 17.46 -10.29
CA GLY A 119 6.83 17.26 -11.36
C GLY A 119 7.72 18.48 -11.60
N ARG A 120 8.12 18.66 -12.87
CA ARG A 120 8.90 19.81 -13.30
C ARG A 120 8.22 21.15 -13.00
N PRO A 121 8.97 22.21 -12.69
CA PRO A 121 10.44 22.29 -12.69
C PRO A 121 11.10 21.86 -11.39
N VAL A 122 10.35 21.46 -10.36
CA VAL A 122 10.86 21.19 -9.00
C VAL A 122 11.58 19.86 -8.94
N THR A 123 10.95 18.79 -9.47
CA THR A 123 11.49 17.43 -9.50
C THR A 123 11.33 16.83 -10.91
N ALA A 124 12.43 16.43 -11.54
CA ALA A 124 12.36 15.79 -12.85
C ALA A 124 12.11 14.29 -12.68
N GLY A 125 11.09 13.76 -13.38
CA GLY A 125 10.78 12.34 -13.39
C GLY A 125 9.97 11.81 -12.22
N CYS A 126 9.80 12.54 -11.11
CA CYS A 126 9.02 12.04 -9.97
C CYS A 126 7.53 11.89 -10.28
N ARG A 127 6.94 12.83 -11.03
CA ARG A 127 5.56 12.72 -11.47
C ARG A 127 5.42 11.67 -12.55
N MET A 128 4.41 10.83 -12.46
CA MET A 128 4.11 9.85 -13.49
C MET A 128 3.55 10.54 -14.74
N ASP A 129 4.29 10.44 -15.83
CA ASP A 129 3.92 10.89 -17.18
C ASP A 129 3.82 9.68 -18.16
N LEU A 130 3.76 8.44 -17.63
CA LEU A 130 3.56 7.23 -18.42
C LEU A 130 2.07 7.09 -18.81
N GLU A 131 1.80 6.87 -20.08
CA GLU A 131 0.46 6.62 -20.60
C GLU A 131 0.11 5.12 -20.47
N ILE A 132 -0.33 4.68 -19.30
CA ILE A 132 -0.71 3.29 -19.05
C ILE A 132 -2.08 3.02 -19.65
N HIS A 133 -2.16 2.12 -20.61
CA HIS A 133 -3.40 1.72 -21.28
C HIS A 133 -3.96 0.41 -20.74
N ASP A 134 -3.09 -0.50 -20.27
CA ASP A 134 -3.47 -1.76 -19.64
C ASP A 134 -3.09 -1.76 -18.14
N TRP A 135 -4.03 -1.36 -17.31
CA TRP A 135 -3.87 -1.29 -15.86
C TRP A 135 -3.76 -2.66 -15.18
N ASN A 136 -4.05 -3.77 -15.89
CA ASN A 136 -3.84 -5.11 -15.36
C ASN A 136 -2.34 -5.48 -15.26
N GLN A 137 -1.46 -4.67 -15.80
CA GLN A 137 0.00 -4.86 -15.64
C GLN A 137 0.58 -4.20 -14.39
N ILE A 138 -0.22 -3.39 -13.69
CA ILE A 138 0.11 -2.76 -12.42
C ILE A 138 -0.61 -3.50 -11.29
N ASP A 139 0.07 -3.77 -10.20
CA ASP A 139 -0.48 -4.48 -9.04
C ASP A 139 -0.84 -3.55 -7.90
N TYR A 140 -0.14 -2.42 -7.78
CA TYR A 140 -0.39 -1.47 -6.70
C TYR A 140 -0.05 -0.03 -7.06
N ILE A 141 -0.62 0.88 -6.31
CA ILE A 141 -0.32 2.31 -6.38
C ILE A 141 0.14 2.77 -5.00
N GLU A 142 1.24 3.49 -4.96
CA GLU A 142 1.65 4.21 -3.77
C GLU A 142 0.76 5.45 -3.61
N VAL A 143 -0.20 5.33 -2.70
CA VAL A 143 -1.22 6.37 -2.46
C VAL A 143 -0.83 7.32 -1.32
N PHE A 144 0.24 6.98 -0.61
CA PHE A 144 0.81 7.81 0.43
C PHE A 144 2.33 7.67 0.43
N ASN A 145 3.02 8.80 0.28
CA ASN A 145 4.48 8.84 0.29
C ASN A 145 4.94 10.01 1.17
N THR A 146 5.97 9.82 1.97
CA THR A 146 6.48 10.87 2.87
C THR A 146 7.79 11.46 2.40
N SER A 147 8.52 10.80 1.49
CA SER A 147 9.90 11.16 1.10
C SER A 147 10.79 11.48 2.33
N GLY A 148 10.57 10.73 3.43
CA GLY A 148 11.26 10.96 4.70
C GLY A 148 10.85 12.23 5.47
N GLY A 149 9.94 13.05 4.93
CA GLY A 149 9.47 14.30 5.52
C GLY A 149 8.22 14.18 6.40
N THR A 150 7.68 15.32 6.80
CA THR A 150 6.43 15.38 7.56
C THR A 150 5.21 15.15 6.66
N GLU A 151 4.13 14.61 7.21
CA GLU A 151 2.87 14.41 6.49
C GLU A 151 2.34 15.72 5.84
N ALA A 152 2.46 16.84 6.53
CA ALA A 152 2.01 18.13 6.01
C ALA A 152 2.82 18.58 4.78
N MET A 153 4.13 18.37 4.78
CA MET A 153 4.99 18.68 3.63
C MET A 153 4.77 17.67 2.50
N ALA A 154 4.73 16.38 2.82
CA ALA A 154 4.49 15.32 1.86
C ALA A 154 3.13 15.44 1.19
N GLY A 155 2.07 15.79 1.92
CA GLY A 155 0.73 15.96 1.37
C GLY A 155 0.65 16.96 0.22
N HIS A 156 1.43 18.04 0.27
CA HIS A 156 1.47 19.04 -0.79
C HIS A 156 2.42 18.69 -1.95
N ILE A 157 3.54 18.05 -1.66
CA ILE A 157 4.59 17.75 -2.64
C ILE A 157 4.32 16.43 -3.34
N MET A 158 3.94 15.41 -2.57
CA MET A 158 3.80 14.03 -3.08
C MET A 158 2.42 13.74 -3.71
N GLY A 159 1.45 14.65 -3.58
CA GLY A 159 0.13 14.50 -4.18
C GLY A 159 -0.68 13.32 -3.63
N ASN A 160 -0.46 12.95 -2.37
CA ASN A 160 -1.04 11.77 -1.72
C ASN A 160 -2.56 11.71 -1.82
N ARG A 161 -3.25 12.84 -1.62
CA ARG A 161 -4.72 12.89 -1.76
C ARG A 161 -5.16 12.53 -3.17
N GLN A 162 -4.49 13.06 -4.20
CA GLN A 162 -4.79 12.77 -5.60
C GLN A 162 -4.50 11.30 -5.93
N ALA A 163 -3.40 10.75 -5.41
CA ALA A 163 -3.04 9.34 -5.60
C ALA A 163 -4.09 8.40 -4.99
N LEU A 164 -4.59 8.71 -3.78
CA LEU A 164 -5.64 7.94 -3.14
C LEU A 164 -6.98 8.02 -3.89
N GLU A 165 -7.38 9.22 -4.35
CA GLU A 165 -8.59 9.41 -5.15
C GLU A 165 -8.49 8.66 -6.49
N PHE A 166 -7.34 8.74 -7.15
CA PHE A 166 -7.06 8.04 -8.40
C PHE A 166 -7.08 6.51 -8.24
N TRP A 167 -6.49 5.98 -7.16
CA TRP A 167 -6.55 4.56 -6.85
C TRP A 167 -8.01 4.09 -6.69
N GLU A 168 -8.84 4.83 -5.94
CA GLU A 168 -10.25 4.51 -5.79
C GLU A 168 -10.98 4.46 -7.13
N GLU A 169 -10.75 5.44 -8.00
CA GLU A 169 -11.35 5.48 -9.33
C GLU A 169 -10.97 4.23 -10.13
N LYS A 170 -9.68 3.87 -10.17
CA LYS A 170 -9.22 2.67 -10.89
C LYS A 170 -9.78 1.37 -10.32
N VAL A 171 -9.88 1.26 -9.01
CA VAL A 171 -10.49 0.10 -8.35
C VAL A 171 -11.97 0.00 -8.66
N LEU A 172 -12.70 1.14 -8.64
CA LEU A 172 -14.13 1.19 -9.01
C LEU A 172 -14.36 0.99 -10.51
N GLU A 173 -13.40 1.32 -11.38
CA GLU A 173 -13.43 0.92 -12.79
C GLU A 173 -13.36 -0.61 -12.98
N GLY A 174 -12.83 -1.35 -11.99
CA GLY A 174 -12.76 -2.81 -11.96
C GLY A 174 -11.34 -3.36 -11.94
N TYR A 175 -10.30 -2.51 -11.92
CA TYR A 175 -8.92 -2.98 -11.85
C TYR A 175 -8.54 -3.50 -10.46
N HIS A 176 -7.67 -4.50 -10.42
CA HIS A 176 -7.20 -5.16 -9.21
C HIS A 176 -5.89 -4.52 -8.74
N LEU A 177 -6.00 -3.41 -8.01
CA LEU A 177 -4.88 -2.61 -7.55
C LEU A 177 -4.86 -2.53 -6.02
N ALA A 178 -3.75 -2.90 -5.40
CA ALA A 178 -3.52 -2.62 -3.99
C ALA A 178 -3.18 -1.14 -3.77
N ALA A 179 -3.50 -0.61 -2.60
CA ALA A 179 -2.99 0.67 -2.14
C ALA A 179 -1.89 0.43 -1.11
N VAL A 180 -0.76 1.13 -1.26
CA VAL A 180 0.35 1.07 -0.32
C VAL A 180 0.81 2.46 0.08
N SER A 181 1.51 2.54 1.20
CA SER A 181 2.31 3.71 1.57
C SER A 181 3.78 3.37 1.43
N GLY A 182 4.60 4.34 1.06
CA GLY A 182 6.06 4.28 1.08
C GLY A 182 6.64 5.40 1.92
N LYS A 183 7.68 5.10 2.67
CA LYS A 183 8.44 6.16 3.34
C LYS A 183 9.37 6.86 2.37
N ASP A 184 9.84 6.13 1.35
CA ASP A 184 10.75 6.69 0.36
C ASP A 184 11.95 7.35 1.07
N ILE A 185 12.62 6.51 1.88
CA ILE A 185 13.61 6.98 2.86
C ILE A 185 14.89 7.40 2.15
N HIS A 186 15.18 8.70 2.18
CA HIS A 186 16.46 9.26 1.77
C HIS A 186 17.28 9.77 2.95
N GLN A 187 16.63 10.14 4.05
CA GLN A 187 17.26 10.64 5.28
C GLN A 187 16.81 9.80 6.47
N LYS A 188 17.51 9.87 7.60
CA LYS A 188 17.07 9.19 8.83
C LYS A 188 15.64 9.64 9.17
N PRO A 189 14.67 8.74 9.16
CA PRO A 189 13.28 9.13 9.34
C PRO A 189 13.02 9.65 10.75
N GLN A 190 12.22 10.70 10.83
CA GLN A 190 11.74 11.22 12.10
C GLN A 190 10.57 10.35 12.60
N LYS A 191 10.45 10.20 13.93
CA LYS A 191 9.28 9.57 14.56
C LYS A 191 8.08 10.50 14.43
N LEU A 192 7.23 10.24 13.43
CA LEU A 192 5.99 10.98 13.20
C LEU A 192 4.86 9.97 12.96
N PRO A 193 3.64 10.28 13.42
CA PRO A 193 2.48 9.49 13.02
C PRO A 193 2.28 9.64 11.50
N VAL A 194 2.57 8.59 10.77
CA VAL A 194 2.43 8.53 9.31
C VAL A 194 1.62 7.30 8.94
N MET A 195 1.02 7.31 7.76
CA MET A 195 0.42 6.12 7.19
C MET A 195 1.47 5.03 7.00
N ILE A 196 1.15 3.82 7.42
CA ILE A 196 1.99 2.63 7.27
C ILE A 196 1.18 1.56 6.56
N THR A 197 1.83 0.82 5.69
CA THR A 197 1.23 -0.35 5.05
C THR A 197 1.29 -1.55 5.98
N TYR A 198 0.15 -2.22 6.10
CA TYR A 198 0.05 -3.57 6.67
C TYR A 198 -0.46 -4.52 5.59
N ALA A 199 0.19 -5.65 5.45
CA ALA A 199 -0.25 -6.77 4.62
C ALA A 199 -1.02 -7.77 5.47
N LEU A 200 -2.19 -8.20 5.02
CA LEU A 200 -2.98 -9.25 5.66
C LEU A 200 -2.47 -10.61 5.19
N LEU A 201 -1.80 -11.33 6.08
CA LEU A 201 -1.27 -12.66 5.82
C LEU A 201 -2.28 -13.73 6.24
N GLU A 202 -2.47 -14.71 5.38
CA GLU A 202 -3.30 -15.88 5.67
C GLU A 202 -2.46 -16.92 6.42
N ASP A 203 -3.06 -17.60 7.41
CA ASP A 203 -2.40 -18.67 8.18
C ASP A 203 -2.44 -19.99 7.38
N SER A 204 -2.08 -19.96 6.10
CA SER A 204 -1.93 -21.18 5.31
C SER A 204 -0.59 -21.83 5.66
N GLY A 205 -0.60 -23.13 5.98
CA GLY A 205 0.63 -23.86 6.31
C GLY A 205 1.67 -23.89 5.20
N GLU A 206 1.28 -23.50 3.97
CA GLU A 206 2.14 -23.37 2.81
C GLU A 206 2.90 -22.04 2.79
N ASP A 207 2.29 -20.93 3.21
CA ASP A 207 2.93 -19.61 3.25
C ASP A 207 4.09 -19.55 4.26
N GLN A 208 4.07 -20.34 5.32
CA GLN A 208 5.18 -20.43 6.28
C GLN A 208 6.43 -21.11 5.70
N MET A 209 6.28 -21.92 4.66
CA MET A 209 7.42 -22.59 4.00
C MET A 209 8.10 -21.73 2.93
N GLU A 210 7.41 -20.72 2.42
CA GLU A 210 7.91 -19.89 1.31
C GLU A 210 8.61 -18.58 1.73
N GLY A 211 8.51 -18.18 2.99
CA GLY A 211 9.02 -16.91 3.51
C GLY A 211 7.97 -15.80 3.55
N GLU A 212 8.09 -14.91 4.55
CA GLU A 212 7.12 -13.82 4.76
C GLU A 212 7.13 -12.79 3.63
N GLU A 213 8.27 -12.59 2.96
CA GLU A 213 8.38 -11.67 1.82
C GLU A 213 7.50 -12.11 0.65
N LYS A 214 7.39 -13.44 0.39
CA LYS A 214 6.48 -13.97 -0.64
C LYS A 214 5.02 -13.87 -0.23
N ALA A 215 4.72 -14.11 1.05
CA ALA A 215 3.37 -13.93 1.59
C ALA A 215 2.92 -12.47 1.48
N VAL A 216 3.83 -11.51 1.71
CA VAL A 216 3.57 -10.07 1.50
C VAL A 216 3.33 -9.75 0.03
N LEU A 217 4.14 -10.25 -0.89
CA LEU A 217 3.89 -10.12 -2.34
C LEU A 217 2.52 -10.67 -2.71
N GLY A 218 2.18 -11.86 -2.21
CA GLY A 218 0.87 -12.47 -2.41
C GLY A 218 -0.27 -11.60 -1.87
N SER A 219 -0.08 -10.94 -0.72
CA SER A 219 -1.08 -10.01 -0.17
C SER A 219 -1.26 -8.77 -1.04
N VAL A 220 -0.18 -8.20 -1.57
CA VAL A 220 -0.25 -7.08 -2.53
C VAL A 220 -1.02 -7.52 -3.78
N MET A 221 -0.68 -8.67 -4.36
CA MET A 221 -1.33 -9.20 -5.56
C MET A 221 -2.82 -9.48 -5.36
N ARG A 222 -3.23 -9.85 -4.15
CA ARG A 222 -4.64 -10.09 -3.79
C ARG A 222 -5.35 -8.85 -3.23
N GLN A 223 -4.74 -7.66 -3.26
CA GLN A 223 -5.26 -6.40 -2.70
C GLN A 223 -5.61 -6.52 -1.21
N LYS A 224 -4.85 -7.33 -0.47
CA LYS A 224 -5.01 -7.56 0.97
C LYS A 224 -4.03 -6.66 1.76
N THR A 225 -4.05 -5.38 1.45
CA THR A 225 -3.26 -4.34 2.12
C THR A 225 -4.17 -3.30 2.75
N ILE A 226 -3.69 -2.65 3.78
CA ILE A 226 -4.29 -1.46 4.38
C ILE A 226 -3.19 -0.44 4.67
N ILE A 227 -3.45 0.82 4.42
CA ILE A 227 -2.64 1.93 4.90
C ILE A 227 -3.32 2.57 6.11
N THR A 228 -2.60 2.76 7.20
CA THR A 228 -3.21 3.24 8.44
C THR A 228 -2.21 4.01 9.32
N LYS A 229 -2.77 4.93 10.12
CA LYS A 229 -2.06 5.60 11.23
C LYS A 229 -2.18 4.81 12.54
N GLY A 230 -2.97 3.73 12.56
CA GLY A 230 -3.16 2.93 13.77
C GLY A 230 -4.19 1.82 13.64
N PRO A 231 -5.51 2.13 13.47
CA PRO A 231 -6.50 1.08 13.46
C PRO A 231 -6.36 0.18 12.24
N LEU A 232 -6.39 -1.11 12.47
CA LEU A 232 -6.50 -2.08 11.39
C LEU A 232 -7.96 -2.32 11.08
N LEU A 233 -8.30 -2.28 9.80
CA LEU A 233 -9.65 -2.46 9.31
C LEU A 233 -9.66 -3.59 8.27
N HIS A 234 -10.38 -4.66 8.57
CA HIS A 234 -10.70 -5.72 7.64
C HIS A 234 -12.18 -5.61 7.26
N ALA A 235 -12.53 -5.85 5.99
CA ALA A 235 -13.90 -5.75 5.54
C ALA A 235 -14.21 -6.84 4.51
N TRP A 236 -15.46 -7.32 4.54
CA TRP A 236 -15.97 -8.31 3.59
C TRP A 236 -17.48 -8.13 3.36
N ALA A 237 -17.98 -8.66 2.27
CA ALA A 237 -19.40 -8.66 1.93
C ALA A 237 -20.03 -10.01 2.26
N GLU A 238 -21.23 -9.99 2.85
CA GLU A 238 -22.09 -11.16 2.98
C GLU A 238 -23.47 -10.82 2.41
N LYS A 239 -23.79 -11.27 1.22
CA LYS A 239 -25.01 -10.92 0.48
C LYS A 239 -25.06 -9.39 0.23
N GLU A 240 -26.05 -8.71 0.82
CA GLU A 240 -26.23 -7.24 0.73
C GLU A 240 -25.63 -6.47 1.91
N ASP A 241 -25.00 -7.18 2.85
CA ASP A 241 -24.44 -6.63 4.05
C ASP A 241 -22.93 -6.44 3.93
N LEU A 242 -22.42 -5.36 4.48
CA LEU A 242 -20.99 -5.13 4.67
C LEU A 242 -20.64 -5.44 6.12
N TRP A 243 -19.65 -6.29 6.31
CA TRP A 243 -19.04 -6.54 7.60
C TRP A 243 -17.69 -5.84 7.68
N ILE A 244 -17.41 -5.27 8.83
CA ILE A 244 -16.09 -4.74 9.17
C ILE A 244 -15.61 -5.32 10.48
N GLU A 245 -14.32 -5.57 10.57
CA GLU A 245 -13.61 -5.87 11.81
C GLU A 245 -12.54 -4.81 12.01
N VAL A 246 -12.63 -4.08 13.13
CA VAL A 246 -11.68 -3.02 13.46
C VAL A 246 -10.90 -3.45 14.67
N ASP A 247 -9.58 -3.49 14.55
CA ASP A 247 -8.66 -3.64 15.66
C ASP A 247 -7.97 -2.31 15.93
N HIS A 248 -8.20 -1.78 17.11
CA HIS A 248 -7.63 -0.53 17.58
C HIS A 248 -6.88 -0.73 18.90
N SER A 249 -6.35 -1.92 19.13
CA SER A 249 -5.50 -2.19 20.27
C SER A 249 -4.27 -1.27 20.26
N SER A 250 -3.78 -0.92 21.43
CA SER A 250 -2.65 0.00 21.60
C SER A 250 -1.28 -0.57 21.17
N GLU A 251 -1.25 -1.76 20.57
CA GLU A 251 -0.03 -2.42 20.10
C GLU A 251 0.58 -1.73 18.88
N TYR A 252 -0.20 -0.90 18.17
CA TYR A 252 0.28 -0.19 16.98
C TYR A 252 0.77 1.21 17.38
N GLU A 253 2.07 1.38 17.51
CA GLU A 253 2.74 2.61 17.98
C GLU A 253 2.44 3.89 17.17
N ASN A 254 1.84 3.76 15.98
CA ASN A 254 1.47 4.91 15.15
C ASN A 254 0.21 5.60 15.63
N TRP A 255 -0.52 4.96 16.52
CA TRP A 255 -1.81 5.42 16.97
C TRP A 255 -1.69 6.13 18.31
N ASN A 256 -1.81 7.44 18.29
CA ASN A 256 -1.80 8.27 19.50
C ASN A 256 -3.20 8.68 19.96
N LEU A 257 -4.27 8.18 19.31
CA LEU A 257 -5.63 8.59 19.64
C LEU A 257 -6.15 7.88 20.88
N LYS A 258 -6.77 8.66 21.74
CA LYS A 258 -7.49 8.13 22.88
C LYS A 258 -8.88 7.72 22.42
N TRP A 259 -9.12 6.44 22.28
CA TRP A 259 -10.41 5.86 21.86
C TRP A 259 -11.63 6.44 22.56
N ALA A 260 -11.52 6.79 23.83
CA ALA A 260 -12.60 7.40 24.59
C ALA A 260 -13.10 8.75 24.04
N THR A 261 -12.30 9.40 23.20
CA THR A 261 -12.61 10.71 22.63
C THR A 261 -12.68 10.74 21.11
N CYS A 262 -12.41 9.63 20.45
CA CYS A 262 -12.48 9.51 19.00
C CYS A 262 -13.92 9.23 18.55
N HIS A 263 -14.37 9.90 17.50
CA HIS A 263 -15.66 9.68 16.85
C HIS A 263 -15.45 9.25 15.39
N PRO A 264 -14.94 8.02 15.16
CA PRO A 264 -14.56 7.62 13.81
C PRO A 264 -15.76 7.55 12.88
N VAL A 265 -15.52 7.93 11.63
CA VAL A 265 -16.49 7.85 10.54
C VAL A 265 -15.96 6.93 9.48
N LEU A 266 -16.76 5.95 9.07
CA LEU A 266 -16.52 5.09 7.93
C LEU A 266 -17.17 5.69 6.70
N ARG A 267 -16.38 5.96 5.66
CA ARG A 267 -16.88 6.28 4.33
C ARG A 267 -16.84 5.02 3.47
N ILE A 268 -17.96 4.72 2.83
CA ILE A 268 -18.14 3.63 1.87
C ILE A 268 -18.45 4.28 0.53
N ARG A 269 -17.64 3.99 -0.49
CA ARG A 269 -17.85 4.49 -1.86
C ARG A 269 -17.87 3.33 -2.84
N GLY A 270 -18.92 3.25 -3.62
CA GLY A 270 -19.08 2.38 -4.79
C GLY A 270 -19.32 3.19 -6.06
N LYS A 271 -19.79 2.55 -7.12
CA LYS A 271 -20.25 3.23 -8.34
C LYS A 271 -21.61 3.90 -8.14
N GLN A 272 -22.48 3.29 -7.33
CA GLN A 272 -23.85 3.74 -7.10
C GLN A 272 -24.06 4.29 -5.68
N ILE A 273 -23.22 3.92 -4.74
CA ILE A 273 -23.35 4.32 -3.35
C ILE A 273 -22.20 5.21 -2.88
N GLU A 274 -22.56 6.18 -2.05
CA GLU A 274 -21.60 6.91 -1.22
C GLU A 274 -22.27 7.18 0.14
N LYS A 275 -21.71 6.61 1.21
CA LYS A 275 -22.27 6.69 2.56
C LYS A 275 -21.19 7.01 3.58
N GLU A 276 -21.53 7.84 4.56
CA GLU A 276 -20.72 8.17 5.72
C GLU A 276 -21.45 7.69 6.97
N LEU A 277 -20.80 6.83 7.73
CA LEU A 277 -21.40 6.18 8.89
C LEU A 277 -20.54 6.44 10.14
N PRO A 278 -21.07 7.11 11.16
CA PRO A 278 -20.39 7.23 12.43
C PRO A 278 -20.26 5.87 13.11
N LEU A 279 -19.05 5.54 13.55
CA LEU A 279 -18.77 4.30 14.25
C LEU A 279 -18.69 4.58 15.76
N ARG A 280 -19.03 3.57 16.55
CA ARG A 280 -18.83 3.57 18.01
C ARG A 280 -18.23 2.24 18.41
N PHE A 281 -17.10 2.28 19.07
CA PHE A 281 -16.42 1.11 19.56
C PHE A 281 -16.61 0.96 21.07
N THR A 282 -16.84 -0.27 21.48
CA THR A 282 -16.99 -0.65 22.90
C THR A 282 -15.86 -1.55 23.38
N LYS A 283 -15.07 -2.10 22.45
CA LYS A 283 -13.96 -3.03 22.69
C LYS A 283 -12.78 -2.66 21.80
N SER A 284 -11.60 -3.15 22.15
CA SER A 284 -10.35 -2.95 21.37
C SER A 284 -10.38 -3.63 20.00
N THR A 285 -11.13 -4.72 19.86
CA THR A 285 -11.40 -5.37 18.58
C THR A 285 -12.90 -5.62 18.47
N GLU A 286 -13.51 -5.16 17.39
CA GLU A 286 -14.96 -5.23 17.24
C GLU A 286 -15.35 -5.56 15.79
N LYS A 287 -16.34 -6.48 15.66
CA LYS A 287 -17.00 -6.78 14.38
C LYS A 287 -18.32 -6.04 14.32
N ILE A 288 -18.52 -5.32 13.22
CA ILE A 288 -19.71 -4.50 13.00
C ILE A 288 -20.36 -4.94 11.68
N LYS A 289 -21.66 -5.21 11.75
CA LYS A 289 -22.49 -5.48 10.58
C LYS A 289 -23.18 -4.19 10.13
N ILE A 290 -23.01 -3.83 8.86
CA ILE A 290 -23.69 -2.70 8.22
C ILE A 290 -24.74 -3.30 7.27
N ALA A 291 -25.95 -3.46 7.79
CA ALA A 291 -27.02 -4.20 7.13
C ALA A 291 -27.54 -3.47 5.88
N GLY A 292 -27.69 -4.20 4.77
CA GLY A 292 -28.31 -3.76 3.52
C GLY A 292 -27.57 -2.63 2.81
N VAL A 293 -26.35 -2.27 3.24
CA VAL A 293 -25.63 -1.13 2.67
C VAL A 293 -25.18 -1.35 1.24
N LEU A 294 -24.98 -2.61 0.84
CA LEU A 294 -24.53 -3.00 -0.49
C LEU A 294 -25.66 -3.22 -1.50
N LYS A 295 -26.93 -3.14 -1.05
CA LYS A 295 -28.09 -3.44 -1.88
C LYS A 295 -28.19 -2.56 -3.13
N GLU A 296 -28.05 -1.26 -2.97
CA GLU A 296 -28.12 -0.30 -4.09
C GLU A 296 -27.02 -0.53 -5.14
N GLU A 297 -25.82 -0.98 -4.71
CA GLU A 297 -24.73 -1.32 -5.61
C GLU A 297 -25.05 -2.61 -6.41
N GLN A 298 -25.70 -3.61 -5.79
CA GLN A 298 -26.09 -4.86 -6.42
C GLN A 298 -27.25 -4.72 -7.41
N GLU A 299 -28.23 -3.85 -7.14
CA GLU A 299 -29.40 -3.67 -7.99
C GLU A 299 -29.05 -3.10 -9.38
N ALA A 300 -27.91 -2.45 -9.51
CA ALA A 300 -27.47 -1.85 -10.78
C ALA A 300 -27.06 -2.88 -11.85
N ASP A 301 -26.52 -4.03 -11.45
CA ASP A 301 -26.18 -5.13 -12.37
C ASP A 301 -26.00 -6.46 -11.62
N SER A 302 -27.02 -7.31 -11.65
CA SER A 302 -27.05 -8.58 -10.93
C SER A 302 -26.07 -9.66 -11.41
N GLN A 303 -25.34 -9.43 -12.49
CA GLN A 303 -24.41 -10.41 -13.09
C GLN A 303 -22.94 -10.01 -12.98
N ARG A 304 -22.63 -8.80 -12.47
CA ARG A 304 -21.27 -8.28 -12.39
C ARG A 304 -20.65 -8.50 -11.00
N GLU A 305 -19.35 -8.44 -10.99
CA GLU A 305 -18.57 -8.21 -9.78
C GLU A 305 -18.77 -6.77 -9.32
N HIS A 306 -19.17 -6.60 -8.07
CA HIS A 306 -19.36 -5.30 -7.43
C HIS A 306 -18.14 -4.96 -6.60
N THR A 307 -17.88 -3.68 -6.44
CA THR A 307 -16.74 -3.20 -5.66
C THR A 307 -17.13 -1.96 -4.87
N VAL A 308 -16.74 -1.93 -3.60
CA VAL A 308 -16.73 -0.71 -2.80
C VAL A 308 -15.33 -0.50 -2.22
N VAL A 309 -14.98 0.76 -2.00
CA VAL A 309 -13.75 1.17 -1.30
C VAL A 309 -14.11 1.83 0.02
N LEU A 310 -13.24 1.64 1.02
CA LEU A 310 -13.47 2.09 2.38
C LEU A 310 -12.37 3.03 2.83
N ARG A 311 -12.77 4.08 3.54
CA ARG A 311 -11.87 4.95 4.31
C ARG A 311 -12.41 5.13 5.71
N MET A 312 -11.54 5.16 6.69
CA MET A 312 -11.89 5.52 8.07
C MET A 312 -11.24 6.84 8.45
N TYR A 313 -12.00 7.69 9.11
CA TYR A 313 -11.61 9.03 9.53
C TYR A 313 -11.82 9.18 11.05
N GLU A 314 -11.14 10.16 11.67
CA GLU A 314 -11.23 10.41 13.11
C GLU A 314 -12.57 11.04 13.51
N GLU A 315 -13.03 12.07 12.80
CA GLU A 315 -14.21 12.85 13.14
C GLU A 315 -15.15 13.10 11.96
N ASN A 316 -14.56 13.41 10.81
CA ASN A 316 -15.29 13.72 9.58
C ASN A 316 -14.45 13.31 8.37
N CYS A 317 -15.06 13.25 7.20
CA CYS A 317 -14.42 12.76 5.98
C CYS A 317 -13.47 13.77 5.31
N GLN A 318 -12.85 14.67 6.05
CA GLN A 318 -11.77 15.51 5.56
C GLN A 318 -10.46 14.72 5.51
N TYR A 319 -9.65 14.96 4.49
CA TYR A 319 -8.40 14.21 4.26
C TYR A 319 -7.44 14.24 5.45
N GLU A 320 -7.38 15.36 6.15
CA GLU A 320 -6.54 15.57 7.33
C GLU A 320 -6.88 14.64 8.49
N ASN A 321 -8.14 14.20 8.55
CA ASN A 321 -8.67 13.29 9.57
C ASN A 321 -8.59 11.81 9.14
N LEU A 322 -7.96 11.52 7.99
CA LEU A 322 -7.84 10.15 7.49
C LEU A 322 -7.02 9.27 8.44
N LEU A 323 -7.61 8.16 8.88
CA LEU A 323 -7.00 7.19 9.78
C LEU A 323 -6.55 5.93 9.05
N ALA A 324 -7.41 5.40 8.17
CA ALA A 324 -7.12 4.20 7.39
C ALA A 324 -7.78 4.26 6.02
N ALA A 325 -7.12 3.68 5.01
CA ALA A 325 -7.59 3.59 3.64
C ALA A 325 -6.94 2.39 2.91
N GLY A 326 -7.18 2.27 1.62
CA GLY A 326 -6.58 1.23 0.80
C GLY A 326 -7.34 -0.10 0.84
N ILE A 327 -8.58 -0.09 1.34
CA ILE A 327 -9.40 -1.29 1.48
C ILE A 327 -10.45 -1.30 0.37
N SER A 328 -10.49 -2.39 -0.38
CA SER A 328 -11.57 -2.68 -1.34
C SER A 328 -12.27 -3.98 -0.98
N VAL A 329 -13.58 -4.00 -1.13
CA VAL A 329 -14.41 -5.19 -0.95
C VAL A 329 -15.06 -5.51 -2.28
N ARG A 330 -14.84 -6.74 -2.77
CA ARG A 330 -15.39 -7.25 -4.02
C ARG A 330 -16.31 -8.42 -3.73
N TRP A 331 -17.42 -8.50 -4.45
CA TRP A 331 -18.36 -9.64 -4.35
C TRP A 331 -19.19 -9.80 -5.63
N LYS A 332 -19.77 -10.97 -5.80
CA LYS A 332 -20.72 -11.28 -6.89
C LYS A 332 -22.13 -11.42 -6.34
N SER A 333 -23.13 -10.88 -7.03
CA SER A 333 -24.53 -11.09 -6.67
C SER A 333 -24.87 -12.59 -6.74
N GLY A 334 -25.30 -13.18 -5.61
CA GLY A 334 -25.73 -14.59 -5.54
C GLY A 334 -24.63 -15.64 -5.31
N GLY A 335 -23.39 -15.24 -5.05
CA GLY A 335 -22.25 -16.12 -4.75
C GLY A 335 -21.78 -15.99 -3.31
N ASN A 336 -21.24 -17.08 -2.76
CA ASN A 336 -20.35 -17.03 -1.62
C ASN A 336 -19.00 -16.48 -2.09
N GLU A 337 -18.26 -15.85 -1.19
CA GLU A 337 -16.91 -15.31 -1.43
C GLU A 337 -15.99 -16.28 -2.18
N GLU A 338 -15.19 -15.77 -3.11
CA GLU A 338 -13.92 -16.37 -3.52
C GLU A 338 -12.76 -15.70 -2.78
#